data_c197e765cb21ff42596a40f5359cbe1d
#
_entry.id   c197e765cb21ff42596a40f5359cbe1d
#
_cell.length_a   1.000
_cell.length_b   1.000
_cell.length_c   1.000
_cell.angle_alpha   90.00
_cell.angle_beta   90.00
_cell.angle_gamma   90.00
#
_symmetry.space_group_name_H-M   'P 1'
#
loop_
_entity.id
_entity.type
_entity.pdbx_description
1 polymer ?
#
loop_
_entity_poly.entity_id
_entity_poly.type
_entity_poly.pdbx_seq_one_letter_code
_entity_poly.pdbx_strand_id
1 'polypeptide(L)'
;MEWTRTGIFITLLVVVCACTQKNKTVTDVEPDRPEVFANDDELLDYIQKTHFNYMWEGAEKTSGLACERIHLDNVYPQQDQDVITIGGSGFGIAGLLVAIERN
;
A
#
# COMPACT_ATOMS: atom_id res chain seq x y z
N MET A 1 -20.07 -23.63 47.13
CA MET A 1 -19.57 -22.24 47.04
C MET A 1 -18.20 -22.26 46.32
N GLU A 2 -18.12 -22.90 45.12
CA GLU A 2 -16.86 -23.12 44.37
C GLU A 2 -16.91 -22.67 42.92
N TRP A 3 -17.93 -21.90 42.51
CA TRP A 3 -18.10 -21.49 41.13
C TRP A 3 -17.37 -20.19 40.75
N THR A 4 -16.84 -19.47 41.68
CA THR A 4 -16.20 -18.17 41.42
C THR A 4 -14.72 -18.27 41.04
N ARG A 5 -14.05 -19.39 41.32
CA ARG A 5 -12.62 -19.54 41.00
C ARG A 5 -12.34 -20.01 39.57
N THR A 6 -13.28 -20.79 38.99
CA THR A 6 -13.12 -21.31 37.62
C THR A 6 -13.47 -20.26 36.55
N GLY A 7 -14.39 -19.35 36.86
CA GLY A 7 -14.77 -18.26 35.96
C GLY A 7 -13.67 -17.22 35.69
N ILE A 8 -12.84 -16.97 36.70
CA ILE A 8 -11.75 -15.99 36.61
C ILE A 8 -10.60 -16.52 35.74
N PHE A 9 -10.34 -17.82 35.72
CA PHE A 9 -9.30 -18.42 34.89
C PHE A 9 -9.66 -18.47 33.41
N ILE A 10 -10.95 -18.62 33.06
CA ILE A 10 -11.41 -18.66 31.68
C ILE A 10 -11.41 -17.24 31.07
N THR A 11 -11.72 -16.22 31.85
CA THR A 11 -11.69 -14.81 31.39
C THR A 11 -10.27 -14.32 31.19
N LEU A 12 -9.30 -14.82 31.96
CA LEU A 12 -7.89 -14.43 31.82
C LEU A 12 -7.22 -15.05 30.57
N LEU A 13 -7.71 -16.22 30.13
CA LEU A 13 -7.13 -16.93 28.96
C LEU A 13 -7.56 -16.33 27.63
N VAL A 14 -8.69 -15.62 27.56
CA VAL A 14 -9.22 -15.01 26.32
C VAL A 14 -8.55 -13.67 25.99
N VAL A 15 -7.96 -12.99 27.01
CA VAL A 15 -7.32 -11.68 26.81
C VAL A 15 -5.92 -11.78 26.21
N VAL A 16 -5.27 -12.95 26.26
CA VAL A 16 -3.88 -13.12 25.75
C VAL A 16 -3.81 -13.46 24.25
N CYS A 17 -4.96 -13.74 23.60
CA CYS A 17 -4.99 -14.14 22.19
C CYS A 17 -5.24 -12.98 21.21
N ALA A 18 -5.29 -11.73 21.69
CA ALA A 18 -5.47 -10.55 20.83
C ALA A 18 -4.22 -9.68 20.90
N CYS A 19 -3.35 -9.81 19.98
CA CYS A 19 -2.36 -8.85 19.44
C CYS A 19 -1.06 -9.53 19.08
N THR A 20 -1.11 -10.39 18.06
CA THR A 20 0.07 -10.56 17.21
C THR A 20 -0.29 -10.08 15.82
N GLN A 21 -0.61 -8.80 15.68
CA GLN A 21 -0.43 -8.13 14.41
C GLN A 21 1.08 -8.01 14.21
N LYS A 22 1.62 -8.87 13.37
CA LYS A 22 2.95 -8.68 12.80
C LYS A 22 2.90 -7.35 12.05
N ASN A 23 3.40 -6.28 12.68
CA ASN A 23 3.73 -5.07 11.96
C ASN A 23 4.74 -5.48 10.90
N LYS A 24 4.29 -5.53 9.64
CA LYS A 24 5.16 -5.66 8.50
C LYS A 24 5.95 -4.37 8.45
N THR A 25 7.17 -4.41 8.93
CA THR A 25 8.09 -3.29 8.86
C THR A 25 8.31 -2.96 7.38
N VAL A 26 8.29 -1.68 7.05
CA VAL A 26 8.50 -1.11 5.70
C VAL A 26 9.77 -1.63 4.99
N THR A 27 10.69 -2.21 5.75
CA THR A 27 11.93 -2.83 5.26
C THR A 27 11.74 -4.13 4.47
N ASP A 28 10.53 -4.73 4.48
CA ASP A 28 10.29 -6.01 3.80
C ASP A 28 9.67 -5.86 2.40
N VAL A 29 9.45 -4.63 1.93
CA VAL A 29 9.04 -4.32 0.57
C VAL A 29 10.27 -3.78 -0.17
N GLU A 30 11.27 -4.63 -0.35
CA GLU A 30 12.24 -4.43 -1.43
C GLU A 30 11.41 -4.55 -2.72
N PRO A 31 11.30 -3.48 -3.53
CA PRO A 31 10.71 -3.63 -4.84
C PRO A 31 11.53 -4.68 -5.58
N ASP A 32 10.85 -5.61 -6.27
CA ASP A 32 11.47 -6.60 -7.18
C ASP A 32 12.15 -5.85 -8.32
N ARG A 33 13.24 -5.17 -7.96
CA ARG A 33 14.05 -4.33 -8.82
C ARG A 33 15.19 -5.17 -9.35
N PRO A 34 15.30 -5.36 -10.66
CA PRO A 34 16.48 -5.96 -11.24
C PRO A 34 17.73 -5.15 -10.88
N GLU A 35 18.79 -5.81 -10.44
CA GLU A 35 20.05 -5.14 -10.12
C GLU A 35 20.72 -4.52 -11.35
N VAL A 36 20.50 -5.13 -12.52
CA VAL A 36 21.09 -4.72 -13.80
C VAL A 36 20.03 -4.85 -14.90
N PHE A 37 19.93 -3.82 -15.74
CA PHE A 37 19.13 -3.84 -16.96
C PHE A 37 20.00 -4.16 -18.17
N ALA A 38 19.54 -4.96 -19.10
CA ALA A 38 20.31 -5.35 -20.28
C ALA A 38 20.51 -4.19 -21.26
N ASN A 39 19.61 -3.22 -21.27
CA ASN A 39 19.62 -2.05 -22.14
C ASN A 39 18.69 -0.95 -21.62
N ASP A 40 18.74 0.22 -22.29
CA ASP A 40 17.94 1.38 -21.90
C ASP A 40 16.42 1.14 -22.08
N ASP A 41 16.01 0.33 -23.03
CA ASP A 41 14.59 0.03 -23.27
C ASP A 41 14.01 -0.75 -22.11
N GLU A 42 14.73 -1.75 -21.60
CA GLU A 42 14.33 -2.53 -20.42
C GLU A 42 14.23 -1.64 -19.17
N LEU A 43 15.19 -0.74 -18.99
CA LEU A 43 15.16 0.25 -17.90
C LEU A 43 13.94 1.16 -18.02
N LEU A 44 13.65 1.68 -19.23
CA LEU A 44 12.51 2.55 -19.44
C LEU A 44 11.17 1.83 -19.22
N ASP A 45 11.06 0.59 -19.66
CA ASP A 45 9.89 -0.24 -19.41
C ASP A 45 9.65 -0.45 -17.92
N TYR A 46 10.70 -0.79 -17.19
CA TYR A 46 10.63 -0.95 -15.74
C TYR A 46 10.19 0.33 -15.04
N ILE A 47 10.80 1.47 -15.39
CA ILE A 47 10.46 2.78 -14.80
C ILE A 47 9.00 3.13 -15.09
N GLN A 48 8.55 2.98 -16.34
CA GLN A 48 7.19 3.33 -16.73
C GLN A 48 6.16 2.45 -16.04
N LYS A 49 6.41 1.14 -15.97
CA LYS A 49 5.55 0.19 -15.28
C LYS A 49 5.46 0.50 -13.79
N THR A 50 6.58 0.83 -13.15
CA THR A 50 6.62 1.16 -11.72
C THR A 50 5.84 2.45 -11.44
N HIS A 51 5.99 3.48 -12.27
CA HIS A 51 5.22 4.72 -12.14
C HIS A 51 3.73 4.51 -12.40
N PHE A 52 3.39 3.69 -13.38
CA PHE A 52 1.99 3.35 -13.65
C PHE A 52 1.37 2.60 -12.47
N ASN A 53 2.06 1.62 -11.90
CA ASN A 53 1.58 0.88 -10.74
C ASN A 53 1.35 1.79 -9.54
N TYR A 54 2.21 2.79 -9.32
CA TYR A 54 1.99 3.80 -8.28
C TYR A 54 0.63 4.51 -8.44
N MET A 55 0.30 4.92 -9.66
CA MET A 55 -0.97 5.59 -9.96
C MET A 55 -2.17 4.63 -9.91
N TRP A 56 -2.00 3.41 -10.35
CA TRP A 56 -3.07 2.41 -10.44
C TRP A 56 -3.41 1.77 -9.11
N GLU A 57 -2.41 1.24 -8.44
CA GLU A 57 -2.60 0.53 -7.16
C GLU A 57 -2.83 1.51 -6.00
N GLY A 58 -2.25 2.70 -6.08
CA GLY A 58 -2.42 3.78 -5.13
C GLY A 58 -3.64 4.67 -5.37
N ALA A 59 -4.52 4.32 -6.32
CA ALA A 59 -5.72 5.08 -6.59
C ALA A 59 -6.67 5.10 -5.37
N GLU A 60 -7.34 6.25 -5.14
CA GLU A 60 -8.37 6.36 -4.12
C GLU A 60 -9.55 5.44 -4.46
N LYS A 61 -10.00 4.67 -3.47
CA LYS A 61 -10.90 3.52 -3.66
C LYS A 61 -12.30 3.85 -4.19
N THR A 62 -12.78 5.05 -3.91
CA THR A 62 -14.14 5.47 -4.29
C THR A 62 -14.17 6.08 -5.69
N SER A 63 -13.22 6.97 -5.97
CA SER A 63 -13.15 7.74 -7.22
C SER A 63 -12.30 7.07 -8.30
N GLY A 64 -11.35 6.22 -7.90
CA GLY A 64 -10.34 5.66 -8.81
C GLY A 64 -9.30 6.68 -9.28
N LEU A 65 -9.28 7.88 -8.68
CA LEU A 65 -8.32 8.93 -9.02
C LEU A 65 -7.03 8.77 -8.22
N ALA A 66 -5.92 9.26 -8.78
CA ALA A 66 -4.63 9.16 -8.13
C ALA A 66 -4.58 9.99 -6.84
N CYS A 67 -4.15 9.37 -5.75
CA CYS A 67 -3.88 10.07 -4.51
C CYS A 67 -2.76 11.09 -4.68
N GLU A 68 -2.81 12.17 -3.88
CA GLU A 68 -1.75 13.18 -3.86
C GLU A 68 -0.42 12.57 -3.45
N ARG A 69 -0.46 11.68 -2.45
CA ARG A 69 0.72 11.00 -1.90
C ARG A 69 0.34 9.66 -1.31
N ILE A 70 1.32 8.79 -1.23
CA ILE A 70 1.22 7.51 -0.56
C ILE A 70 2.33 7.43 0.47
N HIS A 71 1.96 7.19 1.73
CA HIS A 71 2.91 6.95 2.80
C HIS A 71 3.23 5.46 2.86
N LEU A 72 4.49 5.09 2.62
CA LEU A 72 4.91 3.68 2.57
C LEU A 72 4.80 2.96 3.92
N ASP A 73 4.88 3.71 5.01
CA ASP A 73 4.64 3.21 6.37
C ASP A 73 3.15 3.15 6.74
N ASN A 74 2.28 3.58 5.82
CA ASN A 74 0.84 3.67 5.99
C ASN A 74 0.40 4.51 7.20
N VAL A 75 1.23 5.49 7.60
CA VAL A 75 0.94 6.44 8.69
C VAL A 75 0.59 7.80 8.10
N TYR A 76 -0.62 8.26 8.35
CA TYR A 76 -1.17 9.51 7.81
C TYR A 76 -1.52 10.48 8.95
N PRO A 77 -0.54 11.20 9.52
CA PRO A 77 -0.78 12.07 10.68
C PRO A 77 -1.70 13.25 10.38
N GLN A 78 -1.85 13.61 9.11
CA GLN A 78 -2.75 14.67 8.64
C GLN A 78 -4.11 14.15 8.15
N GLN A 79 -4.35 12.83 8.26
CA GLN A 79 -5.55 12.17 7.75
C GLN A 79 -5.78 12.42 6.25
N ASP A 80 -4.71 12.42 5.48
CA ASP A 80 -4.66 12.79 4.06
C ASP A 80 -4.54 11.58 3.11
N GLN A 81 -4.84 10.37 3.60
CA GLN A 81 -4.77 9.14 2.80
C GLN A 81 -5.71 9.13 1.58
N ASP A 82 -6.81 9.87 1.66
CA ASP A 82 -7.83 9.91 0.60
C ASP A 82 -7.82 11.24 -0.18
N VAL A 83 -6.77 12.06 0.02
CA VAL A 83 -6.65 13.35 -0.68
C VAL A 83 -6.23 13.12 -2.12
N ILE A 84 -7.05 13.59 -3.05
CA ILE A 84 -6.77 13.61 -4.48
C ILE A 84 -6.55 15.04 -4.96
N THR A 85 -5.67 15.22 -5.93
CA THR A 85 -5.42 16.52 -6.55
C THR A 85 -5.69 16.49 -8.04
N ILE A 86 -6.05 17.63 -8.60
CA ILE A 86 -6.27 17.77 -10.05
C ILE A 86 -5.00 17.43 -10.83
N GLY A 87 -3.83 17.85 -10.32
CA GLY A 87 -2.55 17.54 -10.94
C GLY A 87 -2.25 16.03 -10.92
N GLY A 88 -2.36 15.39 -9.74
CA GLY A 88 -2.16 13.94 -9.59
C GLY A 88 -3.12 13.14 -10.47
N SER A 89 -4.38 13.52 -10.50
CA SER A 89 -5.40 12.87 -11.33
C SER A 89 -5.11 13.04 -12.83
N GLY A 90 -4.64 14.22 -13.25
CA GLY A 90 -4.24 14.47 -14.63
C GLY A 90 -3.06 13.59 -15.06
N PHE A 91 -2.04 13.44 -14.22
CA PHE A 91 -0.92 12.53 -14.46
C PHE A 91 -1.35 11.06 -14.46
N GLY A 92 -2.25 10.67 -13.56
CA GLY A 92 -2.83 9.32 -13.55
C GLY A 92 -3.53 8.97 -14.86
N ILE A 93 -4.34 9.87 -15.42
CA ILE A 93 -5.01 9.70 -16.71
C ILE A 93 -3.98 9.62 -17.86
N ALA A 94 -2.96 10.46 -17.85
CA ALA A 94 -1.88 10.38 -18.84
C ALA A 94 -1.13 9.05 -18.76
N GLY A 95 -0.89 8.53 -17.54
CA GLY A 95 -0.31 7.22 -17.29
C GLY A 95 -1.11 6.07 -17.89
N LEU A 96 -2.45 6.14 -17.85
CA LEU A 96 -3.33 5.16 -18.49
C LEU A 96 -3.12 5.11 -20.02
N LEU A 97 -2.96 6.27 -20.67
CA LEU A 97 -2.70 6.31 -22.12
C LEU A 97 -1.37 5.64 -22.47
N VAL A 98 -0.33 5.88 -21.67
CA VAL A 98 0.98 5.24 -21.84
C VAL A 98 0.87 3.73 -21.64
N ALA A 99 0.13 3.27 -20.63
CA ALA A 99 -0.06 1.85 -20.37
C ALA A 99 -0.82 1.14 -21.50
N ILE A 100 -1.82 1.79 -22.11
CA ILE A 100 -2.56 1.24 -23.26
C ILE A 100 -1.65 1.13 -24.49
N GLU A 101 -0.80 2.12 -24.75
CA GLU A 101 0.10 2.14 -25.90
C GLU A 101 1.19 1.07 -25.80
N ARG A 102 1.57 0.70 -24.59
CA ARG A 102 2.66 -0.25 -24.36
C ARG A 102 2.24 -1.70 -24.11
N ASN A 103 0.96 -2.02 -24.17
CA ASN A 103 0.46 -3.39 -24.02
C ASN A 103 0.38 -4.09 -25.41
#